data_61fb5b471a77bf972a778bf576901e03
#
_entry.id   61fb5b471a77bf972a778bf576901e03
#
_cell.length_a   1.000
_cell.length_b   1.000
_cell.length_c   1.000
_cell.angle_alpha   90.00
_cell.angle_beta   90.00
_cell.angle_gamma   90.00
#
_symmetry.space_group_name_H-M   'P 1'
#
loop_
_entity.id
_entity.type
_entity.pdbx_description
1 polymer ?
#
loop_
_entity_poly.entity_id
_entity_poly.type
_entity_poly.pdbx_seq_one_letter_code
_entity_poly.pdbx_strand_id
1 'polypeptide(L)'
;MAIVSDVPLGGGLSSSASLEIAVSVLLEQLLKVEMTPEDRALLCQAAEHNFAHMPCGIMDQFISSCGQKGSLLLIDCRSNKGELVSMNDPSVSIIVCNSNNKHQLTGSEYPDRVKQCKDAVTILQAKYPEVKALRDATIEQVESMKEEMGDVVYRRALHVVSECQRCLDCKEALVAKDYKRAGQLLYQSHESLKNNFEVSTPEIDTLVEIASHQDGVYGARITGGGFGGCIVCLVDSVKADEVIKALEKQYKEKTGIECTCFVTSPSQGARVLKAYEVDEVVKAAPTCECKCPMKKLVKSVPFWVGLATTAAAVSYFVMRRKN
;
A
#
# COMPACT_ATOMS: atom_id res chain seq x y z
N MET A 1 18.02 -14.31 16.53
CA MET A 1 17.53 -13.17 15.74
C MET A 1 16.66 -12.31 16.64
N ALA A 2 16.82 -10.98 16.61
CA ALA A 2 15.90 -10.03 17.23
C ALA A 2 15.22 -9.22 16.13
N ILE A 3 13.93 -8.96 16.29
CA ILE A 3 13.13 -8.17 15.34
C ILE A 3 12.64 -6.92 16.08
N VAL A 4 12.84 -5.76 15.48
CA VAL A 4 12.29 -4.47 15.94
C VAL A 4 11.55 -3.86 14.75
N SER A 5 10.34 -3.39 14.98
CA SER A 5 9.51 -2.79 13.93
C SER A 5 8.65 -1.68 14.53
N ASP A 6 8.49 -0.61 13.78
CA ASP A 6 7.54 0.47 14.02
C ASP A 6 6.36 0.42 13.03
N VAL A 7 6.34 -0.57 12.12
CA VAL A 7 5.21 -0.78 11.21
C VAL A 7 3.98 -1.23 12.01
N PRO A 8 2.86 -0.50 11.95
CA PRO A 8 1.65 -0.84 12.68
C PRO A 8 1.12 -2.22 12.30
N LEU A 9 0.91 -3.08 13.29
CA LEU A 9 0.36 -4.42 13.06
C LEU A 9 -1.15 -4.35 12.79
N GLY A 10 -1.60 -5.01 11.73
CA GLY A 10 -3.02 -5.08 11.38
C GLY A 10 -3.61 -3.78 10.83
N GLY A 11 -2.78 -2.77 10.57
CA GLY A 11 -3.20 -1.47 10.02
C GLY A 11 -3.26 -1.41 8.49
N GLY A 12 -3.11 -2.53 7.78
CA GLY A 12 -3.09 -2.51 6.30
C GLY A 12 -1.84 -1.88 5.70
N LEU A 13 -0.75 -1.75 6.49
CA LEU A 13 0.54 -1.18 6.06
C LEU A 13 1.61 -2.25 5.80
N SER A 14 1.18 -3.46 5.47
CA SER A 14 2.02 -4.56 4.97
C SER A 14 3.13 -4.99 5.92
N SER A 15 2.81 -5.13 7.21
CA SER A 15 3.78 -5.61 8.21
C SER A 15 4.31 -7.01 7.90
N SER A 16 3.52 -7.90 7.28
CA SER A 16 3.94 -9.23 6.84
C SER A 16 5.01 -9.14 5.74
N ALA A 17 4.73 -8.44 4.65
CA ALA A 17 5.67 -8.26 3.55
C ALA A 17 6.97 -7.58 4.00
N SER A 18 6.86 -6.59 4.89
CA SER A 18 8.01 -5.94 5.50
C SER A 18 8.92 -6.92 6.26
N LEU A 19 8.32 -7.81 7.06
CA LEU A 19 9.04 -8.85 7.80
C LEU A 19 9.67 -9.88 6.86
N GLU A 20 8.92 -10.35 5.86
CA GLU A 20 9.40 -11.32 4.87
C GLU A 20 10.63 -10.82 4.12
N ILE A 21 10.55 -9.60 3.57
CA ILE A 21 11.66 -8.97 2.84
C ILE A 21 12.86 -8.77 3.76
N ALA A 22 12.62 -8.38 5.00
CA ALA A 22 13.63 -8.18 5.99
C ALA A 22 14.41 -9.48 6.31
N VAL A 23 13.67 -10.57 6.53
CA VAL A 23 14.25 -11.90 6.77
C VAL A 23 14.98 -12.39 5.51
N SER A 24 14.44 -12.15 4.31
CA SER A 24 15.11 -12.51 3.06
C SER A 24 16.48 -11.84 2.95
N VAL A 25 16.57 -10.52 3.17
CA VAL A 25 17.87 -9.80 3.16
C VAL A 25 18.83 -10.37 4.19
N LEU A 26 18.37 -10.73 5.39
CA LEU A 26 19.20 -11.37 6.39
C LEU A 26 19.74 -12.72 5.90
N LEU A 27 18.87 -13.55 5.32
CA LEU A 27 19.26 -14.87 4.82
C LEU A 27 20.24 -14.76 3.66
N GLU A 28 20.06 -13.81 2.74
CA GLU A 28 21.00 -13.52 1.66
C GLU A 28 22.41 -13.24 2.21
N GLN A 29 22.51 -12.42 3.27
CA GLN A 29 23.80 -12.14 3.89
C GLN A 29 24.42 -13.38 4.58
N LEU A 30 23.60 -14.15 5.29
CA LEU A 30 24.09 -15.35 6.01
C LEU A 30 24.53 -16.45 5.06
N LEU A 31 23.80 -16.65 3.97
CA LEU A 31 24.05 -17.70 2.98
C LEU A 31 25.01 -17.24 1.86
N LYS A 32 25.37 -15.95 1.85
CA LYS A 32 26.20 -15.33 0.80
C LYS A 32 25.61 -15.55 -0.60
N VAL A 33 24.31 -15.38 -0.71
CA VAL A 33 23.55 -15.44 -1.96
C VAL A 33 23.13 -14.03 -2.30
N GLU A 34 23.18 -13.65 -3.56
CA GLU A 34 22.67 -12.38 -4.06
C GLU A 34 21.40 -12.62 -4.89
N MET A 35 20.37 -11.82 -4.61
CA MET A 35 19.13 -11.80 -5.36
C MET A 35 18.87 -10.39 -5.88
N THR A 36 18.22 -10.29 -7.04
CA THR A 36 17.67 -9.00 -7.47
C THR A 36 16.54 -8.58 -6.51
N PRO A 37 16.28 -7.27 -6.31
CA PRO A 37 15.16 -6.82 -5.51
C PRO A 37 13.82 -7.38 -5.99
N GLU A 38 13.64 -7.53 -7.30
CA GLU A 38 12.45 -8.10 -7.92
C GLU A 38 12.29 -9.58 -7.59
N ASP A 39 13.36 -10.39 -7.72
CA ASP A 39 13.30 -11.82 -7.40
C ASP A 39 13.04 -12.05 -5.91
N ARG A 40 13.62 -11.21 -5.04
CA ARG A 40 13.34 -11.22 -3.61
C ARG A 40 11.86 -10.96 -3.33
N ALA A 41 11.27 -9.97 -4.01
CA ALA A 41 9.84 -9.67 -3.85
C ALA A 41 8.96 -10.84 -4.29
N LEU A 42 9.28 -11.49 -5.41
CA LEU A 42 8.57 -12.67 -5.91
C LEU A 42 8.70 -13.88 -4.98
N LEU A 43 9.89 -14.11 -4.43
CA LEU A 43 10.12 -15.18 -3.46
C LEU A 43 9.28 -14.98 -2.19
N CYS A 44 9.25 -13.75 -1.65
CA CYS A 44 8.47 -13.43 -0.46
C CYS A 44 6.96 -13.52 -0.73
N GLN A 45 6.47 -13.06 -1.89
CA GLN A 45 5.08 -13.27 -2.28
C GLN A 45 4.73 -14.76 -2.35
N ALA A 46 5.61 -15.58 -2.92
CA ALA A 46 5.40 -17.03 -2.96
C ALA A 46 5.36 -17.65 -1.55
N ALA A 47 6.15 -17.13 -0.62
CA ALA A 47 6.10 -17.54 0.79
C ALA A 47 4.76 -17.20 1.43
N GLU A 48 4.25 -15.97 1.25
CA GLU A 48 2.94 -15.55 1.75
C GLU A 48 1.81 -16.41 1.18
N HIS A 49 1.84 -16.73 -0.13
CA HIS A 49 0.86 -17.61 -0.77
C HIS A 49 0.89 -19.03 -0.24
N ASN A 50 2.09 -19.62 -0.11
CA ASN A 50 2.24 -21.06 0.16
C ASN A 50 2.17 -21.39 1.65
N PHE A 51 2.58 -20.49 2.54
CA PHE A 51 2.70 -20.75 3.96
C PHE A 51 1.70 -19.95 4.82
N ALA A 52 1.41 -18.70 4.47
CA ALA A 52 0.37 -17.92 5.14
C ALA A 52 -1.00 -18.07 4.47
N HIS A 53 -1.08 -18.75 3.32
CA HIS A 53 -2.30 -18.99 2.54
C HIS A 53 -3.05 -17.68 2.17
N MET A 54 -2.32 -16.57 2.04
CA MET A 54 -2.88 -15.28 1.69
C MET A 54 -2.59 -14.98 0.20
N PRO A 55 -3.60 -15.02 -0.68
CA PRO A 55 -3.43 -14.77 -2.13
C PRO A 55 -3.25 -13.28 -2.44
N CYS A 56 -2.26 -12.63 -1.83
CA CYS A 56 -1.97 -11.22 -2.01
C CYS A 56 -1.40 -10.88 -3.40
N GLY A 57 -1.53 -9.61 -3.81
CA GLY A 57 -0.78 -9.09 -4.96
C GLY A 57 0.70 -8.87 -4.61
N ILE A 58 1.54 -8.59 -5.63
CA ILE A 58 2.99 -8.40 -5.45
C ILE A 58 3.36 -7.04 -4.81
N MET A 59 2.44 -6.10 -4.75
CA MET A 59 2.69 -4.69 -4.44
C MET A 59 3.55 -4.49 -3.19
N ASP A 60 3.17 -5.13 -2.10
CA ASP A 60 3.74 -4.89 -0.78
C ASP A 60 5.17 -5.40 -0.68
N GLN A 61 5.43 -6.62 -1.15
CA GLN A 61 6.77 -7.17 -1.22
C GLN A 61 7.64 -6.41 -2.22
N PHE A 62 7.05 -6.03 -3.37
CA PHE A 62 7.80 -5.34 -4.41
C PHE A 62 8.30 -3.99 -3.94
N ILE A 63 7.44 -3.19 -3.30
CA ILE A 63 7.87 -1.88 -2.81
C ILE A 63 8.80 -1.97 -1.61
N SER A 64 8.59 -2.93 -0.71
CA SER A 64 9.49 -3.15 0.43
C SER A 64 10.89 -3.54 -0.03
N SER A 65 11.02 -4.21 -1.17
CA SER A 65 12.32 -4.61 -1.76
C SER A 65 12.91 -3.56 -2.69
N CYS A 66 12.09 -2.98 -3.61
CA CYS A 66 12.56 -2.16 -4.73
C CYS A 66 12.41 -0.64 -4.48
N GLY A 67 11.85 -0.22 -3.37
CA GLY A 67 11.62 1.19 -3.04
C GLY A 67 12.90 2.02 -3.11
N GLN A 68 12.80 3.27 -3.59
CA GLN A 68 13.91 4.22 -3.62
C GLN A 68 13.51 5.54 -2.96
N LYS A 69 14.45 6.10 -2.21
CA LYS A 69 14.25 7.37 -1.50
C LYS A 69 13.91 8.49 -2.50
N GLY A 70 12.87 9.26 -2.18
CA GLY A 70 12.42 10.38 -2.98
C GLY A 70 11.66 10.00 -4.25
N SER A 71 11.25 8.72 -4.40
CA SER A 71 10.51 8.27 -5.57
C SER A 71 9.37 7.34 -5.19
N LEU A 72 8.23 7.52 -5.85
CA LEU A 72 7.16 6.52 -5.91
C LEU A 72 7.53 5.45 -6.94
N LEU A 73 6.84 4.33 -6.89
CA LEU A 73 7.09 3.22 -7.79
C LEU A 73 5.79 2.82 -8.51
N LEU A 74 5.75 3.01 -9.83
CA LEU A 74 4.69 2.43 -10.66
C LEU A 74 5.06 0.98 -10.97
N ILE A 75 4.27 0.04 -10.47
CA ILE A 75 4.50 -1.39 -10.64
C ILE A 75 3.62 -1.94 -11.76
N ASP A 76 4.24 -2.50 -12.78
CA ASP A 76 3.53 -3.34 -13.76
C ASP A 76 3.50 -4.79 -13.25
N CYS A 77 2.34 -5.18 -12.69
CA CYS A 77 2.15 -6.52 -12.12
C CYS A 77 2.13 -7.66 -13.16
N ARG A 78 2.12 -7.36 -14.47
CA ARG A 78 2.23 -8.39 -15.53
C ARG A 78 3.70 -8.74 -15.81
N SER A 79 4.53 -7.72 -15.94
CA SER A 79 5.97 -7.90 -16.21
C SER A 79 6.80 -7.98 -14.93
N ASN A 80 6.23 -7.70 -13.77
CA ASN A 80 6.89 -7.55 -12.48
C ASN A 80 8.06 -6.55 -12.55
N LYS A 81 7.82 -5.42 -13.22
CA LYS A 81 8.79 -4.33 -13.35
C LYS A 81 8.27 -3.07 -12.69
N GLY A 82 9.19 -2.30 -12.11
CA GLY A 82 8.92 -1.01 -11.50
C GLY A 82 9.46 0.15 -12.34
N GLU A 83 8.70 1.24 -12.41
CA GLU A 83 9.15 2.52 -12.96
C GLU A 83 9.15 3.56 -11.84
N LEU A 84 10.27 4.25 -11.65
CA LEU A 84 10.39 5.29 -10.62
C LEU A 84 9.73 6.58 -11.07
N VAL A 85 8.89 7.12 -10.22
CA VAL A 85 8.23 8.43 -10.38
C VAL A 85 8.76 9.36 -9.29
N SER A 86 9.55 10.35 -9.67
CA SER A 86 10.14 11.28 -8.70
C SER A 86 9.06 12.00 -7.88
N MET A 87 9.24 11.99 -6.55
CA MET A 87 8.44 12.73 -5.59
C MET A 87 9.34 13.43 -4.57
N ASN A 88 10.41 14.04 -5.05
CA ASN A 88 11.35 14.80 -4.23
C ASN A 88 10.99 16.29 -4.26
N ASP A 89 9.78 16.64 -3.84
CA ASP A 89 9.28 18.01 -3.75
C ASP A 89 8.90 18.31 -2.29
N PRO A 90 9.62 19.23 -1.63
CA PRO A 90 9.37 19.55 -0.23
C PRO A 90 8.04 20.28 0.01
N SER A 91 7.39 20.80 -1.03
CA SER A 91 6.11 21.48 -0.91
C SER A 91 4.94 20.53 -0.68
N VAL A 92 5.13 19.23 -0.94
CA VAL A 92 4.08 18.21 -0.75
C VAL A 92 4.52 17.12 0.19
N SER A 93 3.56 16.63 0.95
CA SER A 93 3.74 15.51 1.88
C SER A 93 2.64 14.48 1.70
N ILE A 94 2.91 13.28 2.17
CA ILE A 94 1.92 12.21 2.27
C ILE A 94 1.58 12.03 3.74
N ILE A 95 0.28 12.12 4.06
CA ILE A 95 -0.23 11.70 5.36
C ILE A 95 -0.81 10.30 5.21
N VAL A 96 -0.44 9.41 6.10
CA VAL A 96 -1.10 8.12 6.31
C VAL A 96 -1.95 8.25 7.56
N CYS A 97 -3.24 7.89 7.47
CA CYS A 97 -4.14 7.89 8.60
C CYS A 97 -4.77 6.51 8.76
N ASN A 98 -4.44 5.82 9.86
CA ASN A 98 -5.01 4.54 10.23
C ASN A 98 -6.35 4.78 10.95
N SER A 99 -7.41 4.21 10.41
CA SER A 99 -8.75 4.29 11.02
C SER A 99 -8.84 3.60 12.38
N ASN A 100 -7.86 2.75 12.72
CA ASN A 100 -7.84 1.89 13.90
C ASN A 100 -9.12 1.03 14.07
N ASN A 101 -9.96 0.97 13.04
CA ASN A 101 -11.07 0.05 12.98
C ASN A 101 -10.58 -1.31 12.48
N LYS A 102 -10.62 -2.30 13.36
CA LYS A 102 -10.30 -3.70 13.05
C LYS A 102 -11.56 -4.38 12.55
N HIS A 103 -11.91 -4.23 11.29
CA HIS A 103 -12.83 -5.18 10.70
C HIS A 103 -12.18 -6.56 10.74
N GLN A 104 -12.84 -7.49 11.42
CA GLN A 104 -12.50 -8.89 11.30
C GLN A 104 -12.92 -9.32 9.88
N LEU A 105 -11.95 -9.32 8.97
CA LEU A 105 -12.14 -9.94 7.67
C LEU A 105 -12.53 -11.39 7.92
N THR A 106 -13.69 -11.79 7.43
CA THR A 106 -14.12 -13.20 7.48
C THR A 106 -13.22 -14.08 6.61
N GLY A 107 -12.26 -13.50 5.93
CA GLY A 107 -11.28 -14.17 5.07
C GLY A 107 -11.77 -14.41 3.64
N SER A 108 -13.06 -14.13 3.34
CA SER A 108 -13.64 -14.38 2.03
C SER A 108 -13.69 -13.17 1.10
N GLU A 109 -13.69 -11.94 1.63
CA GLU A 109 -13.98 -10.73 0.85
C GLU A 109 -12.94 -10.46 -0.25
N TYR A 110 -11.65 -10.58 0.05
CA TYR A 110 -10.61 -10.38 -0.95
C TYR A 110 -10.58 -11.48 -2.03
N PRO A 111 -10.63 -12.78 -1.67
CA PRO A 111 -10.81 -13.87 -2.64
C PRO A 111 -12.03 -13.68 -3.54
N ASP A 112 -13.16 -13.19 -3.01
CA ASP A 112 -14.38 -12.93 -3.79
C ASP A 112 -14.14 -11.86 -4.85
N ARG A 113 -13.42 -10.78 -4.52
CA ARG A 113 -13.04 -9.76 -5.51
C ARG A 113 -12.16 -10.32 -6.61
N VAL A 114 -11.20 -11.20 -6.26
CA VAL A 114 -10.35 -11.90 -7.23
C VAL A 114 -11.20 -12.77 -8.15
N LYS A 115 -12.15 -13.53 -7.59
CA LYS A 115 -13.05 -14.39 -8.35
C LYS A 115 -13.91 -13.55 -9.32
N GLN A 116 -14.57 -12.50 -8.82
CA GLN A 116 -15.43 -11.62 -9.63
C GLN A 116 -14.66 -10.98 -10.80
N CYS A 117 -13.39 -10.58 -10.60
CA CYS A 117 -12.55 -10.10 -11.69
C CYS A 117 -12.23 -11.20 -12.73
N LYS A 118 -12.01 -12.45 -12.30
CA LYS A 118 -11.79 -13.59 -13.21
C LYS A 118 -13.06 -13.93 -13.99
N ASP A 119 -14.22 -13.91 -13.34
CA ASP A 119 -15.52 -14.13 -13.98
C ASP A 119 -15.76 -13.09 -15.08
N ALA A 120 -15.45 -11.80 -14.82
CA ALA A 120 -15.52 -10.74 -15.82
C ALA A 120 -14.62 -10.99 -17.04
N VAL A 121 -13.39 -11.45 -16.83
CA VAL A 121 -12.48 -11.81 -17.95
C VAL A 121 -13.08 -12.95 -18.78
N THR A 122 -13.60 -13.99 -18.12
CA THR A 122 -14.22 -15.14 -18.81
C THR A 122 -15.39 -14.70 -19.68
N ILE A 123 -16.25 -13.80 -19.18
CA ILE A 123 -17.39 -13.27 -19.91
C ILE A 123 -16.91 -12.42 -21.10
N LEU A 124 -15.93 -11.55 -20.89
CA LEU A 124 -15.35 -10.72 -21.96
C LEU A 124 -14.75 -11.57 -23.07
N GLN A 125 -14.05 -12.66 -22.73
CA GLN A 125 -13.40 -13.54 -23.69
C GLN A 125 -14.36 -14.23 -24.66
N ALA A 126 -15.63 -14.38 -24.30
CA ALA A 126 -16.64 -14.93 -25.19
C ALA A 126 -16.83 -14.07 -26.45
N LYS A 127 -16.64 -12.75 -26.34
CA LYS A 127 -16.78 -11.79 -27.46
C LYS A 127 -15.44 -11.18 -27.88
N TYR A 128 -14.49 -11.06 -26.95
CA TYR A 128 -13.19 -10.40 -27.12
C TYR A 128 -12.05 -11.36 -26.70
N PRO A 129 -11.70 -12.36 -27.52
CA PRO A 129 -10.75 -13.41 -27.15
C PRO A 129 -9.32 -12.91 -26.91
N GLU A 130 -9.00 -11.69 -27.33
CA GLU A 130 -7.73 -11.01 -27.06
C GLU A 130 -7.58 -10.55 -25.60
N VAL A 131 -8.69 -10.37 -24.87
CA VAL A 131 -8.69 -9.93 -23.45
C VAL A 131 -8.21 -11.11 -22.60
N LYS A 132 -6.96 -11.02 -22.08
CA LYS A 132 -6.37 -12.01 -21.17
C LYS A 132 -6.53 -11.62 -19.70
N ALA A 133 -6.66 -10.33 -19.44
CA ALA A 133 -6.87 -9.74 -18.12
C ALA A 133 -7.71 -8.46 -18.29
N LEU A 134 -8.37 -7.99 -17.22
CA LEU A 134 -9.19 -6.76 -17.28
C LEU A 134 -8.40 -5.52 -17.76
N ARG A 135 -7.09 -5.48 -17.57
CA ARG A 135 -6.24 -4.40 -18.11
C ARG A 135 -6.16 -4.36 -19.65
N ASP A 136 -6.54 -5.43 -20.32
CA ASP A 136 -6.54 -5.52 -21.78
C ASP A 136 -7.87 -5.05 -22.37
N ALA A 137 -8.91 -4.96 -21.55
CA ALA A 137 -10.23 -4.51 -21.95
C ALA A 137 -10.35 -2.99 -21.97
N THR A 138 -11.22 -2.48 -22.83
CA THR A 138 -11.66 -1.08 -22.81
C THR A 138 -12.95 -0.92 -22.03
N ILE A 139 -13.29 0.32 -21.66
CA ILE A 139 -14.57 0.63 -20.99
C ILE A 139 -15.74 0.26 -21.89
N GLU A 140 -15.66 0.54 -23.19
CA GLU A 140 -16.70 0.22 -24.18
C GLU A 140 -16.93 -1.28 -24.31
N GLN A 141 -15.87 -2.10 -24.23
CA GLN A 141 -15.99 -3.56 -24.21
C GLN A 141 -16.72 -4.02 -22.93
N VAL A 142 -16.37 -3.48 -21.78
CA VAL A 142 -17.05 -3.80 -20.51
C VAL A 142 -18.51 -3.38 -20.54
N GLU A 143 -18.81 -2.18 -21.01
CA GLU A 143 -20.19 -1.69 -21.14
C GLU A 143 -21.02 -2.54 -22.10
N SER A 144 -20.41 -3.01 -23.20
CA SER A 144 -21.09 -3.84 -24.20
C SER A 144 -21.47 -5.25 -23.71
N MET A 145 -20.93 -5.67 -22.56
CA MET A 145 -21.16 -6.98 -21.91
C MET A 145 -21.81 -6.83 -20.54
N LYS A 146 -22.41 -5.68 -20.26
CA LYS A 146 -22.99 -5.37 -18.94
C LYS A 146 -24.11 -6.33 -18.54
N GLU A 147 -24.98 -6.68 -19.47
CA GLU A 147 -26.11 -7.58 -19.18
C GLU A 147 -25.62 -9.00 -18.87
N GLU A 148 -24.66 -9.51 -19.63
CA GLU A 148 -24.06 -10.83 -19.44
C GLU A 148 -23.25 -10.93 -18.14
N MET A 149 -22.61 -9.83 -17.72
CA MET A 149 -21.87 -9.76 -16.46
C MET A 149 -22.81 -9.69 -15.25
N GLY A 150 -23.98 -9.10 -15.39
CA GLY A 150 -24.80 -8.67 -14.27
C GLY A 150 -24.15 -7.53 -13.46
N ASP A 151 -24.91 -6.92 -12.58
CA ASP A 151 -24.49 -5.66 -11.92
C ASP A 151 -23.16 -5.78 -11.15
N VAL A 152 -23.01 -6.84 -10.34
CA VAL A 152 -21.84 -6.98 -9.48
C VAL A 152 -20.54 -7.12 -10.28
N VAL A 153 -20.51 -8.08 -11.21
CA VAL A 153 -19.30 -8.38 -12.00
C VAL A 153 -18.97 -7.20 -12.92
N TYR A 154 -19.99 -6.56 -13.50
CA TYR A 154 -19.84 -5.35 -14.30
C TYR A 154 -19.16 -4.22 -13.52
N ARG A 155 -19.64 -3.92 -12.30
CA ARG A 155 -19.04 -2.86 -11.47
C ARG A 155 -17.58 -3.17 -11.12
N ARG A 156 -17.23 -4.45 -10.83
CA ARG A 156 -15.83 -4.86 -10.58
C ARG A 156 -14.97 -4.64 -11.82
N ALA A 157 -15.45 -5.07 -12.99
CA ALA A 157 -14.74 -4.87 -14.26
C ALA A 157 -14.54 -3.39 -14.58
N LEU A 158 -15.60 -2.58 -14.46
CA LEU A 158 -15.55 -1.14 -14.66
C LEU A 158 -14.51 -0.45 -13.75
N HIS A 159 -14.49 -0.84 -12.46
CA HIS A 159 -13.48 -0.35 -11.54
C HIS A 159 -12.07 -0.64 -12.04
N VAL A 160 -11.77 -1.91 -12.35
CA VAL A 160 -10.40 -2.32 -12.70
C VAL A 160 -9.93 -1.66 -13.99
N VAL A 161 -10.78 -1.62 -15.01
CA VAL A 161 -10.43 -1.02 -16.30
C VAL A 161 -10.21 0.49 -16.16
N SER A 162 -11.11 1.20 -15.48
CA SER A 162 -10.98 2.64 -15.26
C SER A 162 -9.79 2.98 -14.35
N GLU A 163 -9.49 2.14 -13.35
CA GLU A 163 -8.36 2.35 -12.44
C GLU A 163 -7.01 2.17 -13.15
N CYS A 164 -6.91 1.28 -14.14
CA CYS A 164 -5.71 1.15 -14.95
C CYS A 164 -5.35 2.47 -15.65
N GLN A 165 -6.34 3.15 -16.26
CA GLN A 165 -6.11 4.45 -16.90
C GLN A 165 -5.83 5.53 -15.86
N ARG A 166 -6.60 5.56 -14.77
CA ARG A 166 -6.42 6.54 -13.69
C ARG A 166 -5.03 6.47 -13.06
N CYS A 167 -4.45 5.27 -12.97
CA CYS A 167 -3.06 5.11 -12.54
C CYS A 167 -2.07 5.83 -13.45
N LEU A 168 -2.23 5.72 -14.77
CA LEU A 168 -1.34 6.36 -15.74
C LEU A 168 -1.50 7.89 -15.70
N ASP A 169 -2.75 8.36 -15.68
CA ASP A 169 -3.06 9.79 -15.58
C ASP A 169 -2.48 10.40 -14.29
N CYS A 170 -2.55 9.67 -13.18
CA CYS A 170 -2.00 10.12 -11.91
C CYS A 170 -0.45 10.17 -11.94
N LYS A 171 0.21 9.21 -12.59
CA LYS A 171 1.65 9.26 -12.84
C LYS A 171 2.01 10.52 -13.62
N GLU A 172 1.31 10.79 -14.71
CA GLU A 172 1.56 11.99 -15.54
C GLU A 172 1.37 13.29 -14.74
N ALA A 173 0.30 13.37 -13.95
CA ALA A 173 0.04 14.50 -13.07
C ALA A 173 1.17 14.71 -12.03
N LEU A 174 1.66 13.63 -11.42
CA LEU A 174 2.76 13.69 -10.45
C LEU A 174 4.09 14.12 -11.11
N VAL A 175 4.39 13.62 -12.31
CA VAL A 175 5.58 14.03 -13.08
C VAL A 175 5.51 15.51 -13.46
N ALA A 176 4.32 15.98 -13.82
CA ALA A 176 4.06 17.39 -14.11
C ALA A 176 3.97 18.29 -12.87
N LYS A 177 4.04 17.71 -11.66
CA LYS A 177 3.79 18.38 -10.37
C LYS A 177 2.40 19.04 -10.30
N ASP A 178 1.43 18.54 -11.06
CA ASP A 178 0.03 18.92 -10.94
C ASP A 178 -0.64 18.14 -9.81
N TYR A 179 -0.34 18.57 -8.58
CA TYR A 179 -0.85 17.91 -7.37
C TYR A 179 -2.37 18.05 -7.22
N LYS A 180 -2.96 19.11 -7.80
CA LYS A 180 -4.41 19.25 -7.85
C LYS A 180 -5.03 18.13 -8.70
N ARG A 181 -4.50 17.89 -9.89
CA ARG A 181 -4.97 16.82 -10.77
C ARG A 181 -4.74 15.45 -10.14
N ALA A 182 -3.54 15.22 -9.59
CA ALA A 182 -3.24 13.99 -8.86
C ALA A 182 -4.24 13.74 -7.72
N GLY A 183 -4.54 14.77 -6.93
CA GLY A 183 -5.52 14.69 -5.84
C GLY A 183 -6.94 14.37 -6.31
N GLN A 184 -7.41 14.99 -7.39
CA GLN A 184 -8.71 14.65 -8.00
C GLN A 184 -8.78 13.17 -8.41
N LEU A 185 -7.70 12.64 -8.98
CA LEU A 185 -7.61 11.23 -9.36
C LEU A 185 -7.63 10.29 -8.15
N LEU A 186 -7.06 10.72 -7.01
CA LEU A 186 -7.16 9.96 -5.76
C LEU A 186 -8.61 9.89 -5.26
N TYR A 187 -9.35 10.99 -5.24
CA TYR A 187 -10.77 10.98 -4.88
C TYR A 187 -11.60 10.12 -5.83
N GLN A 188 -11.39 10.23 -7.15
CA GLN A 188 -12.07 9.37 -8.13
C GLN A 188 -11.77 7.89 -7.92
N SER A 189 -10.53 7.55 -7.56
CA SER A 189 -10.14 6.20 -7.21
C SER A 189 -10.86 5.73 -5.96
N HIS A 190 -10.96 6.56 -4.91
CA HIS A 190 -11.69 6.23 -3.69
C HIS A 190 -13.18 5.97 -3.97
N GLU A 191 -13.84 6.87 -4.70
CA GLU A 191 -15.24 6.69 -5.09
C GLU A 191 -15.48 5.38 -5.86
N SER A 192 -14.57 5.02 -6.77
CA SER A 192 -14.66 3.77 -7.51
C SER A 192 -14.39 2.55 -6.62
N LEU A 193 -13.46 2.64 -5.66
CA LEU A 193 -13.21 1.59 -4.66
C LEU A 193 -14.41 1.38 -3.74
N LYS A 194 -15.10 2.47 -3.37
CA LYS A 194 -16.30 2.47 -2.54
C LYS A 194 -17.50 1.89 -3.29
N ASN A 195 -17.83 2.44 -4.45
CA ASN A 195 -19.10 2.18 -5.12
C ASN A 195 -19.04 1.03 -6.12
N ASN A 196 -17.92 0.87 -6.84
CA ASN A 196 -17.77 -0.15 -7.88
C ASN A 196 -17.06 -1.39 -7.38
N PHE A 197 -16.00 -1.25 -6.58
CA PHE A 197 -15.25 -2.39 -6.07
C PHE A 197 -15.73 -2.85 -4.70
N GLU A 198 -16.39 -1.97 -3.95
CA GLU A 198 -17.00 -2.20 -2.64
C GLU A 198 -15.99 -2.79 -1.63
N VAL A 199 -14.87 -2.08 -1.47
CA VAL A 199 -13.80 -2.45 -0.53
C VAL A 199 -13.57 -1.37 0.53
N SER A 200 -14.38 -0.29 0.54
CA SER A 200 -14.33 0.73 1.58
C SER A 200 -15.22 0.36 2.77
N THR A 201 -15.07 1.11 3.86
CA THR A 201 -15.91 1.01 5.06
C THR A 201 -16.41 2.39 5.45
N PRO A 202 -17.49 2.51 6.25
CA PRO A 202 -17.99 3.80 6.71
C PRO A 202 -16.93 4.66 7.41
N GLU A 203 -16.00 4.03 8.14
CA GLU A 203 -14.93 4.72 8.86
C GLU A 203 -13.89 5.28 7.89
N ILE A 204 -13.52 4.52 6.88
CA ILE A 204 -12.62 4.95 5.82
C ILE A 204 -13.25 6.09 5.00
N ASP A 205 -14.52 5.94 4.64
CA ASP A 205 -15.26 6.98 3.92
C ASP A 205 -15.33 8.28 4.74
N THR A 206 -15.54 8.16 6.05
CA THR A 206 -15.55 9.29 6.98
C THR A 206 -14.20 10.01 7.02
N LEU A 207 -13.08 9.26 7.05
CA LEU A 207 -11.75 9.85 7.00
C LEU A 207 -11.49 10.61 5.69
N VAL A 208 -11.88 10.01 4.54
CA VAL A 208 -11.72 10.66 3.24
C VAL A 208 -12.62 11.89 3.12
N GLU A 209 -13.85 11.83 3.62
CA GLU A 209 -14.76 12.97 3.68
C GLU A 209 -14.17 14.11 4.52
N ILE A 210 -13.66 13.83 5.72
CA ILE A 210 -13.02 14.84 6.57
C ILE A 210 -11.82 15.44 5.83
N ALA A 211 -10.95 14.63 5.22
CA ALA A 211 -9.80 15.09 4.48
C ALA A 211 -10.18 16.03 3.33
N SER A 212 -11.28 15.75 2.62
CA SER A 212 -11.72 16.53 1.47
C SER A 212 -12.16 17.96 1.82
N HIS A 213 -12.49 18.21 3.08
CA HIS A 213 -12.90 19.53 3.58
C HIS A 213 -11.76 20.32 4.23
N GLN A 214 -10.53 19.76 4.28
CA GLN A 214 -9.39 20.48 4.86
C GLN A 214 -8.64 21.29 3.81
N ASP A 215 -8.30 22.53 4.17
CA ASP A 215 -7.40 23.34 3.38
C ASP A 215 -6.02 22.70 3.29
N GLY A 216 -5.42 22.72 2.10
CA GLY A 216 -4.12 22.10 1.85
C GLY A 216 -4.16 20.60 1.50
N VAL A 217 -5.33 19.95 1.50
CA VAL A 217 -5.46 18.57 1.00
C VAL A 217 -5.77 18.60 -0.49
N TYR A 218 -4.88 18.01 -1.29
CA TYR A 218 -5.08 17.85 -2.74
C TYR A 218 -6.01 16.67 -3.04
N GLY A 219 -5.87 15.57 -2.29
CA GLY A 219 -6.70 14.39 -2.46
C GLY A 219 -6.43 13.32 -1.41
N ALA A 220 -7.39 12.40 -1.26
CA ALA A 220 -7.30 11.29 -0.33
C ALA A 220 -7.99 10.04 -0.90
N ARG A 221 -7.52 8.86 -0.49
CA ARG A 221 -8.12 7.57 -0.82
C ARG A 221 -7.75 6.49 0.19
N ILE A 222 -8.57 5.44 0.22
CA ILE A 222 -8.19 4.20 0.90
C ILE A 222 -6.92 3.60 0.28
N THR A 223 -6.11 2.93 1.10
CA THR A 223 -4.91 2.21 0.68
C THR A 223 -4.94 0.73 1.10
N GLY A 224 -4.11 -0.09 0.48
CA GLY A 224 -4.05 -1.53 0.74
C GLY A 224 -5.16 -2.35 0.10
N GLY A 225 -5.50 -3.46 0.73
CA GLY A 225 -6.51 -4.40 0.25
C GLY A 225 -7.95 -3.94 0.44
N GLY A 226 -8.17 -2.90 1.22
CA GLY A 226 -9.49 -2.42 1.61
C GLY A 226 -10.02 -3.09 2.87
N PHE A 227 -11.33 -2.92 3.11
CA PHE A 227 -12.07 -3.45 4.25
C PHE A 227 -11.60 -2.90 5.61
N GLY A 228 -11.17 -1.65 5.64
CA GLY A 228 -10.62 -0.94 6.80
C GLY A 228 -9.15 -0.53 6.56
N GLY A 229 -8.39 -0.38 7.64
CA GLY A 229 -6.98 0.01 7.59
C GLY A 229 -6.77 1.51 7.44
N CYS A 230 -6.03 1.92 6.42
CA CYS A 230 -5.57 3.30 6.28
C CYS A 230 -6.12 4.02 5.06
N ILE A 231 -6.13 5.34 5.15
CA ILE A 231 -6.16 6.24 3.99
C ILE A 231 -4.78 6.85 3.76
N VAL A 232 -4.54 7.28 2.54
CA VAL A 232 -3.42 8.16 2.18
C VAL A 232 -3.97 9.49 1.70
N CYS A 233 -3.35 10.60 2.15
CA CYS A 233 -3.67 11.95 1.70
C CYS A 233 -2.44 12.58 1.06
N LEU A 234 -2.61 13.22 -0.09
CA LEU A 234 -1.62 14.10 -0.69
C LEU A 234 -1.92 15.52 -0.21
N VAL A 235 -0.96 16.15 0.45
CA VAL A 235 -1.20 17.44 1.10
C VAL A 235 -0.08 18.45 0.85
N ASP A 236 -0.39 19.73 0.98
CA ASP A 236 0.61 20.79 1.13
C ASP A 236 1.38 20.54 2.43
N SER A 237 2.71 20.49 2.37
CA SER A 237 3.57 20.20 3.51
C SER A 237 3.39 21.20 4.66
N VAL A 238 3.10 22.47 4.35
CA VAL A 238 2.89 23.50 5.36
C VAL A 238 1.61 23.26 6.17
N LYS A 239 0.64 22.58 5.59
CA LYS A 239 -0.67 22.29 6.20
C LYS A 239 -0.76 20.91 6.86
N ALA A 240 0.27 20.08 6.74
CA ALA A 240 0.20 18.68 7.18
C ALA A 240 -0.21 18.52 8.64
N ASP A 241 0.37 19.30 9.56
CA ASP A 241 0.06 19.22 11.00
C ASP A 241 -1.38 19.68 11.32
N GLU A 242 -1.89 20.70 10.59
CA GLU A 242 -3.27 21.17 10.74
C GLU A 242 -4.25 20.09 10.27
N VAL A 243 -3.95 19.46 9.13
CA VAL A 243 -4.77 18.37 8.57
C VAL A 243 -4.80 17.17 9.52
N ILE A 244 -3.67 16.76 10.08
CA ILE A 244 -3.62 15.66 11.06
C ILE A 244 -4.52 15.95 12.26
N LYS A 245 -4.38 17.13 12.88
CA LYS A 245 -5.21 17.52 14.01
C LYS A 245 -6.72 17.53 13.68
N ALA A 246 -7.07 17.96 12.48
CA ALA A 246 -8.44 17.95 12.01
C ALA A 246 -8.98 16.53 11.82
N LEU A 247 -8.18 15.65 11.18
CA LEU A 247 -8.52 14.24 11.00
C LEU A 247 -8.75 13.55 12.35
N GLU A 248 -7.79 13.63 13.27
CA GLU A 248 -7.88 12.99 14.58
C GLU A 248 -9.09 13.46 15.39
N LYS A 249 -9.31 14.79 15.42
CA LYS A 249 -10.42 15.38 16.17
C LYS A 249 -11.78 15.01 15.57
N GLN A 250 -11.98 15.32 14.28
CA GLN A 250 -13.31 15.16 13.66
C GLN A 250 -13.68 13.69 13.48
N TYR A 251 -12.69 12.83 13.23
CA TYR A 251 -12.94 11.39 13.12
C TYR A 251 -13.42 10.81 14.46
N LYS A 252 -12.74 11.17 15.57
CA LYS A 252 -13.17 10.77 16.90
C LYS A 252 -14.59 11.31 17.25
N GLU A 253 -14.87 12.54 16.87
CA GLU A 253 -16.20 13.14 17.08
C GLU A 253 -17.30 12.42 16.29
N LYS A 254 -17.02 12.01 15.03
CA LYS A 254 -18.01 11.36 14.16
C LYS A 254 -18.18 9.86 14.45
N THR A 255 -17.10 9.15 14.82
CA THR A 255 -17.11 7.67 14.91
C THR A 255 -16.94 7.14 16.33
N GLY A 256 -16.47 7.96 17.27
CA GLY A 256 -16.06 7.53 18.61
C GLY A 256 -14.71 6.81 18.65
N ILE A 257 -14.04 6.59 17.49
CA ILE A 257 -12.77 5.89 17.36
C ILE A 257 -11.65 6.91 17.22
N GLU A 258 -10.50 6.67 17.86
CA GLU A 258 -9.29 7.46 17.64
C GLU A 258 -8.52 6.91 16.44
N CYS A 259 -8.27 7.72 15.41
CA CYS A 259 -7.36 7.36 14.34
C CYS A 259 -5.90 7.70 14.71
N THR A 260 -4.97 7.14 13.97
CA THR A 260 -3.54 7.44 14.13
C THR A 260 -3.00 7.96 12.81
N CYS A 261 -2.55 9.21 12.81
CA CYS A 261 -2.04 9.86 11.61
C CYS A 261 -0.54 10.16 11.74
N PHE A 262 0.19 10.07 10.62
CA PHE A 262 1.58 10.48 10.55
C PHE A 262 1.96 10.94 9.15
N VAL A 263 2.92 11.87 9.09
CA VAL A 263 3.52 12.29 7.82
C VAL A 263 4.61 11.31 7.41
N THR A 264 4.70 11.04 6.12
CA THR A 264 5.69 10.13 5.57
C THR A 264 6.23 10.62 4.22
N SER A 265 7.32 10.04 3.78
CA SER A 265 7.95 10.32 2.49
C SER A 265 8.54 9.05 1.87
N PRO A 266 8.68 9.00 0.52
CA PRO A 266 9.29 7.86 -0.13
C PRO A 266 10.68 7.52 0.42
N SER A 267 10.85 6.28 0.88
CA SER A 267 12.06 5.82 1.54
C SER A 267 12.74 4.69 0.77
N GLN A 268 14.02 4.44 1.09
CA GLN A 268 14.77 3.34 0.51
C GLN A 268 14.18 2.00 0.95
N GLY A 269 14.08 1.05 0.03
CA GLY A 269 13.71 -0.34 0.29
C GLY A 269 14.72 -1.07 1.19
N ALA A 270 14.44 -2.34 1.46
CA ALA A 270 15.21 -3.17 2.37
C ALA A 270 16.70 -3.22 1.98
N ARG A 271 17.56 -3.12 2.97
CA ARG A 271 19.01 -3.13 2.81
C ARG A 271 19.71 -3.54 4.11
N VAL A 272 20.95 -3.89 3.99
CA VAL A 272 21.84 -4.04 5.17
C VAL A 272 22.21 -2.66 5.70
N LEU A 273 21.95 -2.41 6.97
CA LEU A 273 22.34 -1.17 7.66
C LEU A 273 23.80 -1.24 8.12
N LYS A 274 24.43 -0.08 8.19
CA LYS A 274 25.76 0.04 8.81
C LYS A 274 25.61 0.01 10.35
N ALA A 275 26.68 -0.38 11.05
CA ALA A 275 26.66 -0.52 12.52
C ALA A 275 26.18 0.73 13.26
N TYR A 276 26.54 1.94 12.78
CA TYR A 276 26.11 3.21 13.41
C TYR A 276 24.61 3.50 13.19
N GLU A 277 24.01 3.05 12.07
CA GLU A 277 22.56 3.17 11.83
C GLU A 277 21.77 2.27 12.79
N VAL A 278 22.35 1.12 13.14
CA VAL A 278 21.78 0.20 14.13
C VAL A 278 21.75 0.82 15.54
N ASP A 279 22.82 1.49 15.93
CA ASP A 279 22.90 2.17 17.24
C ASP A 279 21.86 3.31 17.36
N GLU A 280 21.58 4.02 16.28
CA GLU A 280 20.54 5.05 16.24
C GLU A 280 19.15 4.45 16.37
N VAL A 281 18.87 3.38 15.65
CA VAL A 281 17.57 2.65 15.70
C VAL A 281 17.33 2.09 17.11
N VAL A 282 18.37 1.51 17.74
CA VAL A 282 18.25 0.96 19.10
C VAL A 282 18.02 2.05 20.14
N LYS A 283 18.60 3.25 19.96
CA LYS A 283 18.35 4.39 20.85
C LYS A 283 16.94 4.98 20.71
N ALA A 284 16.37 4.91 19.50
CA ALA A 284 15.02 5.39 19.21
C ALA A 284 13.92 4.39 19.62
N ALA A 285 14.27 3.13 19.82
CA ALA A 285 13.30 2.12 20.25
C ALA A 285 12.81 2.42 21.68
N PRO A 286 11.50 2.41 21.94
CA PRO A 286 10.99 2.60 23.30
C PRO A 286 11.60 1.53 24.22
N THR A 287 12.10 1.96 25.36
CA THR A 287 12.69 1.06 26.36
C THR A 287 11.63 0.09 26.86
N CYS A 288 11.60 -1.10 26.27
CA CYS A 288 10.76 -2.17 26.79
C CYS A 288 11.36 -2.60 28.16
N GLU A 289 10.64 -2.33 29.24
CA GLU A 289 10.97 -2.81 30.58
C GLU A 289 10.69 -4.32 30.76
N CYS A 290 10.87 -5.09 29.71
CA CYS A 290 10.72 -6.53 29.79
C CYS A 290 11.83 -7.12 30.67
N LYS A 291 11.46 -7.74 31.78
CA LYS A 291 12.35 -8.47 32.70
C LYS A 291 12.85 -9.80 32.09
N CYS A 292 13.06 -9.86 30.80
CA CYS A 292 13.52 -11.04 30.10
C CYS A 292 15.03 -11.28 30.36
N PRO A 293 15.47 -12.48 30.76
CA PRO A 293 16.88 -12.77 31.06
C PRO A 293 17.82 -12.68 29.84
N MET A 294 17.34 -12.36 28.66
CA MET A 294 18.15 -12.24 27.43
C MET A 294 19.07 -11.02 27.36
N LYS A 295 19.02 -10.09 28.33
CA LYS A 295 19.98 -8.94 28.36
C LYS A 295 21.46 -9.36 28.37
N LYS A 296 21.78 -10.61 28.73
CA LYS A 296 23.16 -11.13 28.73
C LYS A 296 23.59 -11.71 27.37
N LEU A 297 22.68 -12.12 26.51
CA LEU A 297 23.02 -12.74 25.21
C LEU A 297 23.38 -11.69 24.14
N VAL A 298 22.85 -10.48 24.28
CA VAL A 298 23.00 -9.38 23.32
C VAL A 298 24.44 -8.83 23.24
N LYS A 299 25.25 -9.03 24.28
CA LYS A 299 26.62 -8.52 24.33
C LYS A 299 27.67 -9.42 23.65
N SER A 300 27.33 -10.60 23.19
CA SER A 300 28.30 -11.60 22.73
C SER A 300 28.15 -12.02 21.25
N VAL A 301 27.27 -11.39 20.47
CA VAL A 301 27.11 -11.70 19.05
C VAL A 301 27.39 -10.46 18.22
N PRO A 302 28.43 -10.44 17.37
CA PRO A 302 28.83 -9.26 16.60
C PRO A 302 28.01 -9.04 15.31
N PHE A 303 26.78 -9.51 15.21
CA PHE A 303 25.95 -9.36 14.02
C PHE A 303 24.53 -8.88 14.36
N TRP A 304 24.27 -7.62 14.08
CA TRP A 304 22.92 -7.05 14.10
C TRP A 304 22.52 -6.69 12.68
N VAL A 305 21.46 -7.30 12.19
CA VAL A 305 20.69 -6.79 11.07
C VAL A 305 19.59 -5.94 11.67
N GLY A 306 19.76 -4.66 11.62
CA GLY A 306 18.71 -3.69 11.95
C GLY A 306 17.89 -3.44 10.71
N LEU A 307 16.59 -3.61 10.80
CA LEU A 307 15.65 -3.41 9.74
C LEU A 307 14.89 -2.12 10.00
N ALA A 308 15.26 -1.07 9.28
CA ALA A 308 14.42 0.11 9.20
C ALA A 308 13.31 -0.18 8.18
N THR A 309 12.08 -0.37 8.66
CA THR A 309 10.93 -0.72 7.84
C THR A 309 9.95 0.44 7.66
N THR A 310 10.41 1.69 7.81
CA THR A 310 9.60 2.87 7.48
C THR A 310 9.19 2.96 6.01
N ALA A 311 9.75 2.10 5.14
CA ALA A 311 9.49 2.09 3.71
C ALA A 311 8.04 1.68 3.34
N ALA A 312 7.39 0.87 4.14
CA ALA A 312 6.11 0.28 3.77
C ALA A 312 4.95 1.29 3.68
N ALA A 313 4.92 2.28 4.57
CA ALA A 313 3.80 3.21 4.64
C ALA A 313 3.69 4.18 3.45
N VAL A 314 4.83 4.56 2.85
CA VAL A 314 4.85 5.54 1.74
C VAL A 314 4.58 4.91 0.40
N SER A 315 4.89 3.65 0.30
CA SER A 315 4.83 2.90 -0.94
C SER A 315 3.42 2.65 -1.44
N TYR A 316 2.43 2.99 -0.65
CA TYR A 316 1.02 2.87 -1.02
C TYR A 316 0.52 3.90 -2.05
N PHE A 317 1.35 4.83 -2.46
CA PHE A 317 1.10 5.64 -3.64
C PHE A 317 1.42 4.85 -4.93
N VAL A 318 1.51 3.54 -4.83
CA VAL A 318 1.78 2.67 -5.96
C VAL A 318 0.53 2.56 -6.82
N MET A 319 0.69 2.98 -8.04
CA MET A 319 -0.28 2.80 -9.11
C MET A 319 -0.30 1.33 -9.53
N ARG A 320 -1.36 0.63 -9.18
CA ARG A 320 -1.49 -0.79 -9.45
C ARG A 320 -2.03 -1.02 -10.85
N ARG A 321 -1.18 -1.45 -11.79
CA ARG A 321 -1.65 -2.20 -12.95
C ARG A 321 -1.94 -3.64 -12.50
N LYS A 322 -3.17 -3.96 -12.19
CA LYS A 322 -3.57 -5.34 -11.88
C LYS A 322 -3.80 -6.17 -13.16
N ASN A 323 -3.39 -7.42 -13.04
CA ASN A 323 -3.83 -8.49 -13.96
C ASN A 323 -5.31 -8.78 -13.83
#